data_5d3d5eaa755d36b334c25c182120e498
#
_entry.id   5d3d5eaa755d36b334c25c182120e498
#
_cell.length_a   1.000
_cell.length_b   1.000
_cell.length_c   1.000
_cell.angle_alpha   90.00
_cell.angle_beta   90.00
_cell.angle_gamma   90.00
#
_symmetry.space_group_name_H-M   'P 1'
#
loop_
_entity.id
_entity.type
_entity.pdbx_description
1 polymer ?
#
loop_
_entity_poly.entity_id
_entity_poly.type
_entity_poly.pdbx_seq_one_letter_code
_entity_poly.pdbx_strand_id
1 'polypeptide(L)'
;MHLKFLMTNPQPASSDAAPADKAAELQRAFAMFNQVSAELTQAYETLQGKVASLTEELAVANGELRRQYREKEALSERLSSLLDALPAGVVLLDASARVAAVNPAAIEMFGEQVLGAHWGDVVNRCLEPTLTIGEWMLGESRLSIAESALPSGDGKILLLHDISTAQRMKEELERSQRLAAMGEMAASLAHQLRTPLAAALLYASNLGQPGMSEEARARFSDKATGQLRRLERLIQDVLLFARGESIGADVIVASELLAEAAQTMEPLMREQGVDFVVLDDCLDGRLVGSRKALFGALVNLLENALQATPAAGKICLGGNFSGESLRFSVRDTGPGIPPEKRDRIFEPFYTTKGQGTGLGLAIALGVARAHGGTIEISPSVVDGAEFVMTLPAGVATTEVDQ
;
A
#
# COMPACT_ATOMS: atom_id res chain seq x y z
N MET A 1 -56.48 6.24 42.94
CA MET A 1 -57.79 5.63 42.94
C MET A 1 -58.50 6.09 44.21
N HIS A 2 -59.44 7.05 44.06
CA HIS A 2 -60.08 7.78 45.15
C HIS A 2 -61.11 6.90 45.89
N LEU A 3 -60.92 6.68 47.21
CA LEU A 3 -61.96 6.17 48.07
C LEU A 3 -62.78 7.35 48.66
N LYS A 4 -63.98 7.60 48.15
CA LYS A 4 -64.96 8.51 48.76
C LYS A 4 -65.59 7.81 49.95
N PHE A 5 -65.36 8.29 51.14
CA PHE A 5 -66.11 7.92 52.36
C PHE A 5 -67.37 8.74 52.36
N LEU A 6 -68.49 8.09 52.16
CA LEU A 6 -69.86 8.62 52.40
C LEU A 6 -70.16 8.49 53.89
N MET A 7 -70.14 9.60 54.60
CA MET A 7 -70.68 9.71 55.94
C MET A 7 -72.19 9.87 55.80
N THR A 8 -72.97 8.81 56.01
CA THR A 8 -74.39 8.89 56.30
C THR A 8 -74.56 8.93 57.82
N ASN A 9 -75.20 10.03 58.31
CA ASN A 9 -75.55 10.29 59.68
C ASN A 9 -76.76 9.38 60.07
N PRO A 10 -76.73 8.50 61.12
CA PRO A 10 -77.87 7.71 61.57
C PRO A 10 -78.66 8.52 62.50
N GLN A 11 -80.02 8.64 62.22
CA GLN A 11 -81.03 9.07 63.16
C GLN A 11 -81.12 8.11 64.38
N PRO A 12 -81.45 8.60 65.58
CA PRO A 12 -81.50 7.74 66.75
C PRO A 12 -82.78 6.87 66.71
N ALA A 13 -82.59 5.60 66.54
CA ALA A 13 -83.67 4.61 66.75
C ALA A 13 -83.80 4.30 68.22
N SER A 14 -85.06 4.29 68.67
CA SER A 14 -85.56 4.01 69.99
C SER A 14 -84.96 2.77 70.65
N SER A 15 -84.51 2.97 71.89
CA SER A 15 -84.08 1.96 72.86
C SER A 15 -85.26 1.12 73.33
N ASP A 16 -85.34 -0.12 72.89
CA ASP A 16 -85.84 -1.26 73.66
C ASP A 16 -85.48 -2.58 72.94
N ALA A 17 -84.23 -2.95 73.06
CA ALA A 17 -83.88 -4.34 72.76
C ALA A 17 -83.48 -5.02 74.07
N ALA A 18 -84.02 -6.19 74.29
CA ALA A 18 -83.79 -7.01 75.49
C ALA A 18 -82.30 -7.26 75.70
N PRO A 19 -81.76 -7.32 76.91
CA PRO A 19 -80.32 -7.42 77.21
C PRO A 19 -79.61 -8.64 76.55
N ALA A 20 -80.34 -9.65 76.17
CA ALA A 20 -79.86 -10.83 75.46
C ALA A 20 -79.46 -10.54 73.96
N ASP A 21 -80.15 -9.60 73.29
CA ASP A 21 -79.97 -9.28 71.90
C ASP A 21 -78.73 -8.36 71.73
N LYS A 22 -78.48 -7.43 72.67
CA LYS A 22 -77.32 -6.61 72.74
C LYS A 22 -76.06 -7.43 73.02
N ALA A 23 -76.11 -8.45 73.85
CA ALA A 23 -74.99 -9.36 74.09
C ALA A 23 -74.63 -10.20 72.85
N ALA A 24 -75.63 -10.66 72.10
CA ALA A 24 -75.37 -11.39 70.83
C ALA A 24 -74.80 -10.49 69.73
N GLU A 25 -75.24 -9.23 69.67
CA GLU A 25 -74.68 -8.24 68.72
C GLU A 25 -73.23 -7.86 69.05
N LEU A 26 -72.94 -7.70 70.39
CA LEU A 26 -71.60 -7.47 70.88
C LEU A 26 -70.64 -8.66 70.59
N GLN A 27 -71.13 -9.90 70.77
CA GLN A 27 -70.39 -11.12 70.45
C GLN A 27 -70.07 -11.23 68.92
N ARG A 28 -71.05 -10.91 68.05
CA ARG A 28 -70.84 -10.88 66.63
C ARG A 28 -69.87 -9.81 66.25
N ALA A 29 -69.94 -8.59 66.77
CA ALA A 29 -68.98 -7.51 66.53
C ALA A 29 -67.61 -7.89 67.02
N PHE A 30 -67.44 -8.53 68.16
CA PHE A 30 -66.16 -9.01 68.70
C PHE A 30 -65.55 -10.16 67.85
N ALA A 31 -66.41 -11.08 67.38
CA ALA A 31 -65.99 -12.15 66.48
C ALA A 31 -65.49 -11.58 65.10
N MET A 32 -66.27 -10.62 64.56
CA MET A 32 -65.87 -9.93 63.32
C MET A 32 -64.57 -9.10 63.51
N PHE A 33 -64.40 -8.40 64.63
CA PHE A 33 -63.15 -7.67 64.98
C PHE A 33 -61.96 -8.63 65.08
N ASN A 34 -62.13 -9.76 65.78
CA ASN A 34 -61.07 -10.76 65.89
C ASN A 34 -60.72 -11.38 64.54
N GLN A 35 -61.74 -11.63 63.69
CA GLN A 35 -61.49 -12.15 62.32
C GLN A 35 -60.74 -11.14 61.48
N VAL A 36 -61.17 -9.88 61.42
CA VAL A 36 -60.46 -8.81 60.66
C VAL A 36 -59.09 -8.57 61.23
N SER A 37 -58.92 -8.61 62.56
CA SER A 37 -57.58 -8.47 63.17
C SER A 37 -56.64 -9.62 62.82
N ALA A 38 -57.17 -10.86 62.77
CA ALA A 38 -56.36 -12.01 62.33
C ALA A 38 -55.98 -11.93 60.85
N GLU A 39 -56.97 -11.55 59.98
CA GLU A 39 -56.65 -11.33 58.55
C GLU A 39 -55.67 -10.23 58.34
N LEU A 40 -55.70 -9.11 59.05
CA LEU A 40 -54.78 -8.01 59.00
C LEU A 40 -53.36 -8.46 59.45
N THR A 41 -53.31 -9.23 60.56
CA THR A 41 -52.00 -9.77 61.04
C THR A 41 -51.38 -10.70 60.02
N GLN A 42 -52.16 -11.60 59.42
CA GLN A 42 -51.68 -12.51 58.38
C GLN A 42 -51.23 -11.77 57.10
N ALA A 43 -52.02 -10.74 56.70
CA ALA A 43 -51.60 -9.87 55.57
C ALA A 43 -50.31 -9.12 55.87
N TYR A 44 -50.13 -8.62 57.09
CA TYR A 44 -48.90 -7.94 57.53
C TYR A 44 -47.68 -8.88 57.54
N GLU A 45 -47.84 -10.10 58.10
CA GLU A 45 -46.77 -11.11 58.07
C GLU A 45 -46.42 -11.51 56.64
N THR A 46 -47.40 -11.67 55.75
CA THR A 46 -47.15 -11.96 54.33
C THR A 46 -46.43 -10.83 53.60
N LEU A 47 -46.83 -9.58 53.92
CA LEU A 47 -46.17 -8.40 53.36
C LEU A 47 -44.74 -8.28 53.87
N GLN A 48 -44.48 -8.48 55.17
CA GLN A 48 -43.15 -8.50 55.73
C GLN A 48 -42.24 -9.58 55.06
N GLY A 49 -42.78 -10.78 54.86
CA GLY A 49 -42.09 -11.87 54.18
C GLY A 49 -41.73 -11.50 52.76
N LYS A 50 -42.67 -10.87 52.00
CA LYS A 50 -42.39 -10.39 50.65
C LYS A 50 -41.33 -9.26 50.60
N VAL A 51 -41.41 -8.32 51.54
CA VAL A 51 -40.41 -7.24 51.63
C VAL A 51 -39.01 -7.80 51.93
N ALA A 52 -38.93 -8.76 52.85
CA ALA A 52 -37.64 -9.41 53.16
C ALA A 52 -37.07 -10.16 51.92
N SER A 53 -37.89 -10.95 51.22
CA SER A 53 -37.50 -11.65 50.00
C SER A 53 -37.05 -10.70 48.88
N LEU A 54 -37.84 -9.64 48.64
CA LEU A 54 -37.49 -8.63 47.61
C LEU A 54 -36.21 -7.87 47.96
N THR A 55 -35.99 -7.60 49.27
CA THR A 55 -34.74 -6.93 49.73
C THR A 55 -33.54 -7.82 49.51
N GLU A 56 -33.67 -9.12 49.75
CA GLU A 56 -32.61 -10.11 49.51
C GLU A 56 -32.30 -10.27 48.00
N GLU A 57 -33.37 -10.42 47.16
CA GLU A 57 -33.24 -10.47 45.70
C GLU A 57 -32.56 -9.20 45.15
N LEU A 58 -32.93 -8.02 45.63
CA LEU A 58 -32.33 -6.75 45.27
C LEU A 58 -30.84 -6.67 45.67
N ALA A 59 -30.52 -7.16 46.86
CA ALA A 59 -29.13 -7.20 47.31
C ALA A 59 -28.25 -8.10 46.44
N VAL A 60 -28.77 -9.28 46.08
CA VAL A 60 -28.05 -10.21 45.15
C VAL A 60 -27.92 -9.59 43.77
N ALA A 61 -28.98 -9.03 43.18
CA ALA A 61 -28.96 -8.40 41.87
C ALA A 61 -28.01 -7.20 41.83
N ASN A 62 -27.99 -6.35 42.86
CA ASN A 62 -27.05 -5.25 42.98
C ASN A 62 -25.60 -5.74 43.11
N GLY A 63 -25.38 -6.83 43.84
CA GLY A 63 -24.05 -7.46 43.95
C GLY A 63 -23.51 -7.94 42.61
N GLU A 64 -24.35 -8.63 41.83
CA GLU A 64 -24.03 -9.11 40.47
C GLU A 64 -23.78 -7.96 39.51
N LEU A 65 -24.64 -6.94 39.51
CA LEU A 65 -24.49 -5.75 38.67
C LEU A 65 -23.16 -5.01 38.95
N ARG A 66 -22.83 -4.82 40.25
CA ARG A 66 -21.51 -4.21 40.63
C ARG A 66 -20.33 -5.05 40.17
N ARG A 67 -20.45 -6.38 40.20
CA ARG A 67 -19.39 -7.27 39.69
C ARG A 67 -19.21 -7.10 38.21
N GLN A 68 -20.30 -7.12 37.43
CA GLN A 68 -20.24 -6.91 35.98
C GLN A 68 -19.67 -5.54 35.58
N TYR A 69 -20.02 -4.49 36.30
CA TYR A 69 -19.43 -3.16 36.08
C TYR A 69 -17.90 -3.15 36.31
N ARG A 70 -17.43 -3.76 37.40
CA ARG A 70 -16.01 -3.85 37.70
C ARG A 70 -15.25 -4.67 36.64
N GLU A 71 -15.82 -5.79 36.23
CA GLU A 71 -15.24 -6.63 35.18
C GLU A 71 -15.16 -5.87 33.84
N LYS A 72 -16.20 -5.15 33.47
CA LYS A 72 -16.24 -4.30 32.28
C LYS A 72 -15.21 -3.16 32.35
N GLU A 73 -15.11 -2.49 33.49
CA GLU A 73 -14.15 -1.42 33.72
C GLU A 73 -12.71 -1.93 33.61
N ALA A 74 -12.39 -3.03 34.28
CA ALA A 74 -11.06 -3.67 34.21
C ALA A 74 -10.72 -4.13 32.78
N LEU A 75 -11.68 -4.65 32.01
CA LEU A 75 -11.48 -5.01 30.60
C LEU A 75 -11.23 -3.77 29.74
N SER A 76 -11.99 -2.70 29.97
CA SER A 76 -11.82 -1.42 29.24
C SER A 76 -10.45 -0.81 29.49
N GLU A 77 -10.02 -0.76 30.75
CA GLU A 77 -8.67 -0.26 31.12
C GLU A 77 -7.55 -1.11 30.49
N ARG A 78 -7.75 -2.44 30.48
CA ARG A 78 -6.77 -3.35 29.87
C ARG A 78 -6.67 -3.15 28.35
N LEU A 79 -7.81 -2.97 27.67
CA LEU A 79 -7.85 -2.70 26.22
C LEU A 79 -7.20 -1.35 25.91
N SER A 80 -7.51 -0.31 26.68
CA SER A 80 -6.86 1.00 26.53
C SER A 80 -5.33 0.89 26.68
N SER A 81 -4.87 0.24 27.76
CA SER A 81 -3.43 0.06 28.02
C SER A 81 -2.73 -0.72 26.90
N LEU A 82 -3.41 -1.69 26.27
CA LEU A 82 -2.86 -2.42 25.12
C LEU A 82 -2.74 -1.53 23.89
N LEU A 83 -3.75 -0.71 23.60
CA LEU A 83 -3.73 0.24 22.48
C LEU A 83 -2.68 1.32 22.68
N ASP A 84 -2.50 1.80 23.92
CA ASP A 84 -1.52 2.82 24.27
C ASP A 84 -0.07 2.31 24.16
N ALA A 85 0.13 1.01 24.41
CA ALA A 85 1.44 0.37 24.30
C ALA A 85 1.84 -0.06 22.89
N LEU A 86 0.92 0.04 21.89
CA LEU A 86 1.23 -0.30 20.52
C LEU A 86 2.18 0.73 19.90
N PRO A 87 3.31 0.30 19.28
CA PRO A 87 4.23 1.20 18.59
C PRO A 87 3.72 1.62 17.20
N ALA A 88 2.47 1.30 16.86
CA ALA A 88 1.80 1.63 15.61
C ALA A 88 0.65 2.60 15.89
N GLY A 89 0.45 3.58 15.00
CA GLY A 89 -0.70 4.47 15.07
C GLY A 89 -2.00 3.70 14.80
N VAL A 90 -2.99 3.87 15.67
CA VAL A 90 -4.34 3.32 15.49
C VAL A 90 -5.31 4.49 15.40
N VAL A 91 -6.06 4.55 14.32
CA VAL A 91 -7.09 5.56 14.07
C VAL A 91 -8.41 4.86 13.83
N LEU A 92 -9.42 5.24 14.61
CA LEU A 92 -10.79 4.78 14.44
C LEU A 92 -11.59 5.83 13.67
N LEU A 93 -12.17 5.43 12.54
CA LEU A 93 -13.06 6.27 11.75
C LEU A 93 -14.52 5.86 12.00
N ASP A 94 -15.39 6.85 12.08
CA ASP A 94 -16.84 6.64 12.07
C ASP A 94 -17.39 6.38 10.64
N ALA A 95 -18.69 6.15 10.53
CA ALA A 95 -19.38 5.93 9.26
C ALA A 95 -19.27 7.11 8.27
N SER A 96 -18.94 8.31 8.77
CA SER A 96 -18.73 9.54 7.98
C SER A 96 -17.25 9.81 7.67
N ALA A 97 -16.38 8.82 7.85
CA ALA A 97 -14.93 8.92 7.71
C ALA A 97 -14.29 10.02 8.58
N ARG A 98 -14.90 10.36 9.73
CA ARG A 98 -14.28 11.26 10.72
C ARG A 98 -13.53 10.45 11.77
N VAL A 99 -12.45 11.01 12.26
CA VAL A 99 -11.61 10.42 13.30
C VAL A 99 -12.36 10.44 14.64
N ALA A 100 -12.86 9.28 15.06
CA ALA A 100 -13.59 9.09 16.32
C ALA A 100 -12.65 8.87 17.50
N ALA A 101 -11.53 8.15 17.31
CA ALA A 101 -10.54 7.91 18.35
C ALA A 101 -9.16 7.66 17.73
N VAL A 102 -8.11 7.92 18.50
CA VAL A 102 -6.71 7.69 18.15
C VAL A 102 -5.94 7.21 19.38
N ASN A 103 -4.91 6.39 19.18
CA ASN A 103 -3.98 6.03 20.24
C ASN A 103 -2.82 7.06 20.35
N PRO A 104 -1.98 7.01 21.40
CA PRO A 104 -0.86 7.94 21.57
C PRO A 104 0.11 7.96 20.38
N ALA A 105 0.43 6.82 19.79
CA ALA A 105 1.32 6.75 18.63
C ALA A 105 0.76 7.51 17.41
N ALA A 106 -0.55 7.46 17.16
CA ALA A 106 -1.17 8.25 16.10
C ALA A 106 -1.16 9.76 16.41
N ILE A 107 -1.29 10.14 17.71
CA ILE A 107 -1.16 11.54 18.13
C ILE A 107 0.28 12.05 17.92
N GLU A 108 1.29 11.24 18.22
CA GLU A 108 2.69 11.59 17.93
C GLU A 108 2.95 11.82 16.43
N MET A 109 2.30 11.02 15.57
CA MET A 109 2.45 11.13 14.12
C MET A 109 1.75 12.38 13.53
N PHE A 110 0.52 12.66 13.94
CA PHE A 110 -0.34 13.67 13.28
C PHE A 110 -0.69 14.87 14.17
N GLY A 111 -0.44 14.79 15.47
CA GLY A 111 -0.86 15.79 16.45
C GLY A 111 -2.30 15.59 16.94
N GLU A 112 -2.67 16.27 18.04
CA GLU A 112 -3.99 16.19 18.66
C GLU A 112 -5.14 16.72 17.78
N GLN A 113 -4.83 17.56 16.78
CA GLN A 113 -5.81 18.21 15.90
C GLN A 113 -6.52 17.24 14.93
N VAL A 114 -6.09 15.97 14.92
CA VAL A 114 -6.68 14.93 14.05
C VAL A 114 -8.04 14.45 14.56
N LEU A 115 -8.29 14.52 15.88
CA LEU A 115 -9.57 14.12 16.47
C LEU A 115 -10.74 14.96 15.91
N GLY A 116 -11.78 14.29 15.41
CA GLY A 116 -12.97 14.90 14.80
C GLY A 116 -12.77 15.42 13.37
N ALA A 117 -11.55 15.42 12.83
CA ALA A 117 -11.28 15.81 11.46
C ALA A 117 -11.77 14.73 10.47
N HIS A 118 -12.10 15.12 9.26
CA HIS A 118 -12.35 14.17 8.18
C HIS A 118 -11.02 13.55 7.73
N TRP A 119 -10.96 12.21 7.61
CA TRP A 119 -9.71 11.51 7.31
C TRP A 119 -9.08 11.96 5.98
N GLY A 120 -9.88 12.20 4.95
CA GLY A 120 -9.40 12.74 3.67
C GLY A 120 -8.65 14.06 3.80
N ASP A 121 -9.10 14.96 4.70
CA ASP A 121 -8.41 16.24 4.95
C ASP A 121 -7.06 16.01 5.65
N VAL A 122 -6.98 15.01 6.54
CA VAL A 122 -5.72 14.63 7.21
C VAL A 122 -4.73 14.08 6.19
N VAL A 123 -5.18 13.19 5.31
CA VAL A 123 -4.37 12.61 4.23
C VAL A 123 -3.84 13.73 3.32
N ASN A 124 -4.71 14.60 2.81
CA ASN A 124 -4.32 15.68 1.90
C ASN A 124 -3.35 16.70 2.52
N ARG A 125 -3.41 16.88 3.85
CA ARG A 125 -2.57 17.86 4.56
C ARG A 125 -1.23 17.31 4.98
N CYS A 126 -1.17 16.03 5.38
CA CYS A 126 -0.03 15.46 6.08
C CYS A 126 0.70 14.36 5.32
N LEU A 127 0.03 13.71 4.37
CA LEU A 127 0.53 12.52 3.70
C LEU A 127 0.78 12.78 2.22
N GLU A 128 1.96 12.38 1.75
CA GLU A 128 2.29 12.37 0.33
C GLU A 128 2.21 10.93 -0.19
N PRO A 129 1.54 10.68 -1.34
CA PRO A 129 1.44 9.35 -1.89
C PRO A 129 2.82 8.82 -2.33
N THR A 130 3.06 7.52 -2.12
CA THR A 130 4.22 6.82 -2.67
C THR A 130 3.82 5.98 -3.89
N LEU A 131 4.80 5.39 -4.56
CA LEU A 131 4.56 4.47 -5.68
C LEU A 131 3.94 3.12 -5.24
N THR A 132 4.00 2.81 -3.95
CA THR A 132 3.46 1.56 -3.40
C THR A 132 2.08 1.83 -2.82
N ILE A 133 1.08 1.09 -3.30
CA ILE A 133 -0.30 1.19 -2.80
C ILE A 133 -0.31 0.90 -1.29
N GLY A 134 -0.96 1.77 -0.54
CA GLY A 134 -1.05 1.65 0.93
C GLY A 134 0.16 2.20 1.69
N GLU A 135 1.17 2.75 1.01
CA GLU A 135 2.30 3.41 1.62
C GLU A 135 2.30 4.91 1.34
N TRP A 136 2.65 5.68 2.35
CA TRP A 136 2.59 7.15 2.34
C TRP A 136 3.85 7.74 2.98
N MET A 137 4.22 8.94 2.56
CA MET A 137 5.25 9.74 3.26
C MET A 137 4.59 10.70 4.23
N LEU A 138 5.08 10.72 5.46
CA LEU A 138 4.78 11.71 6.49
C LEU A 138 6.08 12.46 6.82
N GLY A 139 6.34 13.56 6.14
CA GLY A 139 7.64 14.22 6.20
C GLY A 139 8.77 13.30 5.73
N GLU A 140 9.70 12.94 6.64
CA GLU A 140 10.80 12.00 6.34
C GLU A 140 10.47 10.54 6.64
N SER A 141 9.33 10.25 7.27
CA SER A 141 8.91 8.90 7.65
C SER A 141 8.05 8.26 6.57
N ARG A 142 8.28 6.96 6.32
CA ARG A 142 7.45 6.15 5.44
C ARG A 142 6.46 5.33 6.24
N LEU A 143 5.18 5.55 6.01
CA LEU A 143 4.08 4.88 6.71
C LEU A 143 3.40 3.86 5.80
N SER A 144 3.09 2.70 6.34
CA SER A 144 2.14 1.75 5.76
C SER A 144 0.79 1.91 6.43
N ILE A 145 -0.27 2.09 5.67
CA ILE A 145 -1.64 2.25 6.16
C ILE A 145 -2.46 1.04 5.73
N ALA A 146 -2.91 0.25 6.72
CA ALA A 146 -3.82 -0.85 6.52
C ALA A 146 -5.21 -0.49 7.02
N GLU A 147 -6.25 -0.73 6.22
CA GLU A 147 -7.64 -0.48 6.57
C GLU A 147 -8.36 -1.78 6.90
N SER A 148 -9.17 -1.77 7.94
CA SER A 148 -10.06 -2.86 8.31
C SER A 148 -11.44 -2.32 8.67
N ALA A 149 -12.50 -2.91 8.10
CA ALA A 149 -13.87 -2.56 8.47
C ALA A 149 -14.21 -3.08 9.87
N LEU A 150 -14.95 -2.29 10.65
CA LEU A 150 -15.48 -2.74 11.93
C LEU A 150 -16.59 -3.80 11.72
N PRO A 151 -16.62 -4.86 12.54
CA PRO A 151 -17.68 -5.87 12.45
C PRO A 151 -19.10 -5.31 12.69
N SER A 152 -19.20 -4.19 13.41
CA SER A 152 -20.46 -3.47 13.63
C SER A 152 -20.99 -2.74 12.39
N GLY A 153 -20.20 -2.59 11.35
CA GLY A 153 -20.55 -1.84 10.14
C GLY A 153 -20.49 -0.31 10.26
N ASP A 154 -20.20 0.22 11.45
CA ASP A 154 -20.30 1.65 11.75
C ASP A 154 -18.97 2.41 11.62
N GLY A 155 -18.03 1.90 10.83
CA GLY A 155 -16.74 2.59 10.64
C GLY A 155 -15.60 1.69 10.22
N LYS A 156 -14.37 2.25 10.25
CA LYS A 156 -13.13 1.57 9.87
C LYS A 156 -12.04 1.79 10.92
N ILE A 157 -11.15 0.82 11.06
CA ILE A 157 -9.91 0.96 11.80
C ILE A 157 -8.77 1.12 10.79
N LEU A 158 -7.94 2.12 11.00
CA LEU A 158 -6.69 2.31 10.28
C LEU A 158 -5.53 1.97 11.19
N LEU A 159 -4.64 1.12 10.70
CA LEU A 159 -3.39 0.80 11.35
C LEU A 159 -2.25 1.47 10.57
N LEU A 160 -1.51 2.34 11.24
CA LEU A 160 -0.40 3.10 10.66
C LEU A 160 0.90 2.58 11.24
N HIS A 161 1.74 2.04 10.37
CA HIS A 161 3.02 1.47 10.77
C HIS A 161 4.18 2.24 10.13
N ASP A 162 5.11 2.75 10.95
CA ASP A 162 6.35 3.36 10.45
C ASP A 162 7.27 2.25 9.94
N ILE A 163 7.45 2.19 8.63
CA ILE A 163 8.28 1.22 7.93
C ILE A 163 9.63 1.81 7.49
N SER A 164 9.97 3.03 7.90
CA SER A 164 11.17 3.74 7.45
C SER A 164 12.45 2.95 7.70
N THR A 165 12.58 2.35 8.88
CA THR A 165 13.76 1.55 9.23
C THR A 165 13.83 0.26 8.43
N ALA A 166 12.71 -0.45 8.28
CA ALA A 166 12.64 -1.68 7.49
C ALA A 166 12.98 -1.41 6.00
N GLN A 167 12.46 -0.30 5.47
CA GLN A 167 12.72 0.10 4.10
C GLN A 167 14.19 0.48 3.87
N ARG A 168 14.80 1.26 4.77
CA ARG A 168 16.24 1.59 4.69
C ARG A 168 17.12 0.33 4.73
N MET A 169 16.82 -0.60 5.64
CA MET A 169 17.55 -1.87 5.72
C MET A 169 17.41 -2.70 4.44
N LYS A 170 16.23 -2.72 3.84
CA LYS A 170 15.97 -3.39 2.57
C LYS A 170 16.82 -2.77 1.45
N GLU A 171 16.84 -1.44 1.35
CA GLU A 171 17.63 -0.71 0.35
C GLU A 171 19.14 -0.93 0.53
N GLU A 172 19.63 -0.94 1.78
CA GLU A 172 21.02 -1.25 2.10
C GLU A 172 21.39 -2.69 1.73
N LEU A 173 20.51 -3.65 2.01
CA LEU A 173 20.72 -5.05 1.64
C LEU A 173 20.78 -5.22 0.12
N GLU A 174 19.82 -4.63 -0.61
CA GLU A 174 19.83 -4.67 -2.07
C GLU A 174 21.07 -4.02 -2.67
N ARG A 175 21.53 -2.89 -2.09
CA ARG A 175 22.77 -2.25 -2.48
C ARG A 175 23.99 -3.16 -2.22
N SER A 176 24.04 -3.78 -1.05
CA SER A 176 25.11 -4.70 -0.67
C SER A 176 25.16 -5.91 -1.61
N GLN A 177 24.00 -6.47 -1.95
CA GLN A 177 23.90 -7.57 -2.91
C GLN A 177 24.40 -7.18 -4.30
N ARG A 178 24.04 -5.98 -4.79
CA ARG A 178 24.57 -5.46 -6.07
C ARG A 178 26.07 -5.29 -6.05
N LEU A 179 26.63 -4.75 -4.98
CA LEU A 179 28.07 -4.59 -4.82
C LEU A 179 28.80 -5.93 -4.73
N ALA A 180 28.23 -6.92 -4.04
CA ALA A 180 28.77 -8.27 -3.98
C ALA A 180 28.81 -8.94 -5.37
N ALA A 181 27.71 -8.86 -6.13
CA ALA A 181 27.66 -9.34 -7.52
C ALA A 181 28.72 -8.66 -8.42
N MET A 182 28.92 -7.34 -8.24
CA MET A 182 30.00 -6.63 -8.93
C MET A 182 31.40 -7.13 -8.51
N GLY A 183 31.61 -7.43 -7.22
CA GLY A 183 32.87 -7.98 -6.72
C GLY A 183 33.22 -9.33 -7.34
N GLU A 184 32.24 -10.23 -7.44
CA GLU A 184 32.41 -11.54 -8.08
C GLU A 184 32.79 -11.42 -9.56
N MET A 185 32.32 -10.35 -10.24
CA MET A 185 32.54 -10.16 -11.67
C MET A 185 33.61 -9.08 -12.03
N ALA A 186 34.34 -8.61 -11.03
CA ALA A 186 35.34 -7.55 -11.23
C ALA A 186 36.36 -7.88 -12.32
N ALA A 187 36.76 -9.15 -12.43
CA ALA A 187 37.71 -9.59 -13.50
C ALA A 187 37.09 -9.50 -14.89
N SER A 188 35.79 -9.84 -15.04
CA SER A 188 35.05 -9.71 -16.29
C SER A 188 34.86 -8.25 -16.69
N LEU A 189 34.48 -7.40 -15.73
CA LEU A 189 34.40 -5.94 -15.93
C LEU A 189 35.73 -5.33 -16.39
N ALA A 190 36.82 -5.69 -15.72
CA ALA A 190 38.15 -5.23 -16.09
C ALA A 190 38.49 -5.66 -17.52
N HIS A 191 38.14 -6.86 -17.93
CA HIS A 191 38.35 -7.35 -19.29
C HIS A 191 37.50 -6.58 -20.32
N GLN A 192 36.21 -6.35 -20.00
CA GLN A 192 35.31 -5.59 -20.87
C GLN A 192 35.70 -4.11 -21.03
N LEU A 193 36.25 -3.49 -19.99
CA LEU A 193 36.83 -2.13 -20.08
C LEU A 193 38.13 -2.09 -20.86
N ARG A 194 39.00 -3.09 -20.69
CA ARG A 194 40.31 -3.15 -21.35
C ARG A 194 40.20 -3.23 -22.87
N THR A 195 39.24 -4.01 -23.36
CA THR A 195 39.09 -4.27 -24.81
C THR A 195 38.84 -2.97 -25.62
N PRO A 196 37.79 -2.17 -25.34
CA PRO A 196 37.52 -0.94 -26.05
C PRO A 196 38.63 0.11 -25.82
N LEU A 197 39.22 0.14 -24.61
CA LEU A 197 40.32 1.04 -24.30
C LEU A 197 41.55 0.72 -25.18
N ALA A 198 41.96 -0.55 -25.27
CA ALA A 198 43.06 -0.98 -26.10
C ALA A 198 42.81 -0.69 -27.59
N ALA A 199 41.59 -0.91 -28.07
CA ALA A 199 41.20 -0.58 -29.44
C ALA A 199 41.22 0.93 -29.69
N ALA A 200 40.73 1.76 -28.76
CA ALA A 200 40.79 3.21 -28.89
C ALA A 200 42.23 3.72 -28.94
N LEU A 201 43.11 3.20 -28.05
CA LEU A 201 44.54 3.51 -28.05
C LEU A 201 45.22 3.11 -29.36
N LEU A 202 44.90 1.93 -29.89
CA LEU A 202 45.43 1.47 -31.18
C LEU A 202 45.02 2.41 -32.33
N TYR A 203 43.74 2.79 -32.39
CA TYR A 203 43.25 3.72 -33.43
C TYR A 203 43.88 5.12 -33.27
N ALA A 204 44.00 5.60 -32.01
CA ALA A 204 44.63 6.89 -31.72
C ALA A 204 46.14 6.90 -32.09
N SER A 205 46.86 5.81 -31.79
CA SER A 205 48.28 5.73 -32.15
C SER A 205 48.52 5.70 -33.67
N ASN A 206 47.59 5.14 -34.44
CA ASN A 206 47.65 5.16 -35.89
C ASN A 206 47.48 6.58 -36.48
N LEU A 207 46.75 7.49 -35.81
CA LEU A 207 46.53 8.87 -36.27
C LEU A 207 47.84 9.68 -36.37
N GLY A 208 48.89 9.29 -35.64
CA GLY A 208 50.20 9.91 -35.65
C GLY A 208 51.12 9.44 -36.79
N GLN A 209 50.71 8.48 -37.64
CA GLN A 209 51.57 7.97 -38.72
C GLN A 209 51.72 8.99 -39.83
N PRO A 210 52.98 9.28 -40.26
CA PRO A 210 53.20 10.18 -41.38
C PRO A 210 52.78 9.55 -42.71
N GLY A 211 52.14 10.37 -43.59
CA GLY A 211 51.69 9.92 -44.91
C GLY A 211 50.35 9.30 -45.01
N MET A 212 49.55 9.32 -43.91
CA MET A 212 48.19 8.86 -43.89
C MET A 212 47.25 9.80 -44.68
N SER A 213 46.36 9.25 -45.51
CA SER A 213 45.35 10.02 -46.23
C SER A 213 44.30 10.60 -45.23
N GLU A 214 43.68 11.72 -45.62
CA GLU A 214 42.68 12.40 -44.80
C GLU A 214 41.47 11.51 -44.53
N GLU A 215 41.03 10.70 -45.48
CA GLU A 215 39.96 9.70 -45.35
C GLU A 215 40.33 8.58 -44.37
N ALA A 216 41.61 8.10 -44.38
CA ALA A 216 42.07 7.10 -43.42
C ALA A 216 42.14 7.70 -42.02
N ARG A 217 42.56 8.96 -41.89
CA ARG A 217 42.62 9.70 -40.63
C ARG A 217 41.22 9.87 -40.04
N ALA A 218 40.25 10.31 -40.85
CA ALA A 218 38.85 10.41 -40.43
C ALA A 218 38.30 9.05 -39.94
N ARG A 219 38.52 7.97 -40.69
CA ARG A 219 38.07 6.62 -40.27
C ARG A 219 38.70 6.17 -38.94
N PHE A 220 39.98 6.41 -38.70
CA PHE A 220 40.63 6.06 -37.44
C PHE A 220 40.11 6.92 -36.27
N SER A 221 39.89 8.22 -36.52
CA SER A 221 39.27 9.14 -35.56
C SER A 221 37.89 8.68 -35.16
N ASP A 222 37.03 8.34 -36.13
CA ASP A 222 35.64 7.85 -35.88
C ASP A 222 35.67 6.53 -35.12
N LYS A 223 36.57 5.58 -35.48
CA LYS A 223 36.71 4.32 -34.75
C LYS A 223 37.19 4.52 -33.31
N ALA A 224 38.17 5.42 -33.08
CA ALA A 224 38.65 5.74 -31.74
C ALA A 224 37.53 6.36 -30.89
N THR A 225 36.80 7.35 -31.44
CA THR A 225 35.68 8.00 -30.80
C THR A 225 34.57 7.02 -30.50
N GLY A 226 34.24 6.09 -31.41
CA GLY A 226 33.24 5.04 -31.20
C GLY A 226 33.59 4.12 -30.04
N GLN A 227 34.89 3.74 -29.89
CA GLN A 227 35.31 2.91 -28.73
C GLN A 227 35.27 3.68 -27.42
N LEU A 228 35.63 4.98 -27.42
CA LEU A 228 35.53 5.82 -26.21
C LEU A 228 34.06 6.02 -25.76
N ARG A 229 33.17 6.29 -26.69
CA ARG A 229 31.71 6.37 -26.39
C ARG A 229 31.17 5.05 -25.85
N ARG A 230 31.64 3.92 -26.34
CA ARG A 230 31.30 2.61 -25.82
C ARG A 230 31.80 2.42 -24.39
N LEU A 231 33.04 2.83 -24.10
CA LEU A 231 33.61 2.79 -22.75
C LEU A 231 32.82 3.66 -21.78
N GLU A 232 32.45 4.87 -22.19
CA GLU A 232 31.64 5.79 -21.41
C GLU A 232 30.29 5.17 -21.05
N ARG A 233 29.56 4.59 -22.02
CA ARG A 233 28.29 3.87 -21.75
C ARG A 233 28.48 2.74 -20.76
N LEU A 234 29.52 1.92 -20.90
CA LEU A 234 29.80 0.82 -19.99
C LEU A 234 30.07 1.30 -18.56
N ILE A 235 30.78 2.43 -18.40
CA ILE A 235 30.98 3.06 -17.08
C ILE A 235 29.67 3.56 -16.51
N GLN A 236 28.82 4.19 -17.33
CA GLN A 236 27.49 4.67 -16.88
C GLN A 236 26.59 3.51 -16.44
N ASP A 237 26.55 2.41 -17.20
CA ASP A 237 25.79 1.20 -16.85
C ASP A 237 26.25 0.62 -15.50
N VAL A 238 27.57 0.53 -15.28
CA VAL A 238 28.15 0.04 -14.01
C VAL A 238 27.79 0.96 -12.85
N LEU A 239 27.89 2.28 -13.03
CA LEU A 239 27.53 3.25 -11.99
C LEU A 239 26.03 3.23 -11.67
N LEU A 240 25.19 3.11 -12.70
CA LEU A 240 23.74 3.01 -12.55
C LEU A 240 23.34 1.75 -11.77
N PHE A 241 23.93 0.60 -12.15
CA PHE A 241 23.73 -0.65 -11.43
C PHE A 241 24.20 -0.59 -9.97
N ALA A 242 25.36 0.02 -9.70
CA ALA A 242 25.94 0.13 -8.36
C ALA A 242 25.13 1.04 -7.42
N ARG A 243 24.64 2.17 -7.93
CA ARG A 243 23.89 3.14 -7.14
C ARG A 243 22.48 2.66 -6.83
N GLY A 244 21.88 1.86 -7.71
CA GLY A 244 20.44 1.67 -7.76
C GLY A 244 19.75 2.96 -8.21
N GLU A 245 18.55 2.89 -8.64
CA GLU A 245 17.81 4.08 -9.05
C GLU A 245 17.08 4.70 -7.87
N SER A 246 17.25 6.02 -7.72
CA SER A 246 16.37 6.82 -6.89
C SER A 246 15.02 6.94 -7.60
N ILE A 247 13.98 6.54 -6.93
CA ILE A 247 12.62 6.66 -7.42
C ILE A 247 12.28 8.15 -7.46
N GLY A 248 12.16 8.72 -8.67
CA GLY A 248 11.64 10.06 -8.84
C GLY A 248 10.14 10.10 -8.51
N ALA A 249 9.63 11.29 -8.19
CA ALA A 249 8.20 11.51 -7.93
C ALA A 249 7.52 12.28 -9.09
N ASP A 250 8.09 12.23 -10.31
CA ASP A 250 7.54 12.93 -11.46
C ASP A 250 6.27 12.23 -11.96
N VAL A 251 5.24 13.01 -12.31
CA VAL A 251 4.09 12.49 -13.05
C VAL A 251 4.47 12.41 -14.52
N ILE A 252 4.47 11.21 -15.07
CA ILE A 252 4.93 10.90 -16.42
C ILE A 252 3.73 10.48 -17.27
N VAL A 253 3.57 11.11 -18.42
CA VAL A 253 2.59 10.69 -19.42
C VAL A 253 3.21 9.56 -20.24
N ALA A 254 2.55 8.41 -20.31
CA ALA A 254 3.09 7.21 -20.90
C ALA A 254 3.36 7.35 -22.42
N SER A 255 2.47 8.02 -23.15
CA SER A 255 2.63 8.29 -24.59
C SER A 255 3.83 9.20 -24.89
N GLU A 256 4.11 10.19 -24.01
CA GLU A 256 5.31 11.04 -24.17
C GLU A 256 6.59 10.25 -23.97
N LEU A 257 6.62 9.37 -22.97
CA LEU A 257 7.78 8.51 -22.70
C LEU A 257 8.04 7.55 -23.88
N LEU A 258 6.97 6.99 -24.43
CA LEU A 258 7.02 6.10 -25.61
C LEU A 258 7.56 6.85 -26.83
N ALA A 259 7.05 8.06 -27.09
CA ALA A 259 7.46 8.91 -28.21
C ALA A 259 8.93 9.33 -28.09
N GLU A 260 9.39 9.70 -26.90
CA GLU A 260 10.79 10.07 -26.62
C GLU A 260 11.76 8.91 -26.90
N ALA A 261 11.41 7.70 -26.44
CA ALA A 261 12.18 6.48 -26.70
C ALA A 261 12.21 6.16 -28.21
N ALA A 262 11.08 6.29 -28.89
CA ALA A 262 10.98 6.08 -30.32
C ALA A 262 11.85 7.07 -31.12
N GLN A 263 11.75 8.37 -30.83
CA GLN A 263 12.55 9.39 -31.50
C GLN A 263 14.05 9.18 -31.32
N THR A 264 14.47 8.71 -30.17
CA THR A 264 15.89 8.46 -29.87
C THR A 264 16.41 7.27 -30.66
N MET A 265 15.60 6.22 -30.85
CA MET A 265 16.03 4.99 -31.48
C MET A 265 15.79 4.94 -33.00
N GLU A 266 14.86 5.72 -33.52
CA GLU A 266 14.52 5.74 -34.96
C GLU A 266 15.73 5.94 -35.89
N PRO A 267 16.67 6.90 -35.64
CA PRO A 267 17.84 7.06 -36.49
C PRO A 267 18.72 5.80 -36.55
N LEU A 268 18.91 5.14 -35.40
CA LEU A 268 19.72 3.91 -35.31
C LEU A 268 19.04 2.73 -36.00
N MET A 269 17.72 2.60 -35.88
CA MET A 269 16.95 1.58 -36.60
C MET A 269 17.05 1.77 -38.11
N ARG A 270 16.95 3.01 -38.59
CA ARG A 270 17.08 3.38 -40.00
C ARG A 270 18.48 3.11 -40.54
N GLU A 271 19.56 3.43 -39.77
CA GLU A 271 20.94 3.17 -40.13
C GLU A 271 21.20 1.67 -40.31
N GLN A 272 20.57 0.81 -39.50
CA GLN A 272 20.69 -0.65 -39.60
C GLN A 272 19.70 -1.30 -40.60
N GLY A 273 18.84 -0.50 -41.23
CA GLY A 273 17.88 -1.00 -42.20
C GLY A 273 16.77 -1.86 -41.58
N VAL A 274 16.40 -1.59 -40.32
CA VAL A 274 15.36 -2.29 -39.56
C VAL A 274 14.04 -1.51 -39.68
N ASP A 275 12.94 -2.21 -39.95
CA ASP A 275 11.59 -1.64 -39.94
C ASP A 275 11.14 -1.39 -38.50
N PHE A 276 10.92 -0.12 -38.16
CA PHE A 276 10.54 0.28 -36.80
C PHE A 276 9.11 0.78 -36.76
N VAL A 277 8.26 0.12 -35.97
CA VAL A 277 6.85 0.44 -35.81
C VAL A 277 6.56 0.80 -34.36
N VAL A 278 5.81 1.88 -34.16
CA VAL A 278 5.34 2.31 -32.83
C VAL A 278 3.81 2.19 -32.78
N LEU A 279 3.33 1.52 -31.74
CA LEU A 279 1.90 1.34 -31.45
C LEU A 279 1.61 1.99 -30.10
N ASP A 280 0.90 3.10 -30.14
CA ASP A 280 0.58 3.87 -28.92
C ASP A 280 -0.91 3.75 -28.61
N ASP A 281 -1.22 2.87 -27.65
CA ASP A 281 -2.53 2.72 -27.03
C ASP A 281 -2.49 3.12 -25.53
N CYS A 282 -1.54 4.01 -25.17
CA CYS A 282 -1.39 4.46 -23.78
C CYS A 282 -2.52 5.37 -23.33
N LEU A 283 -3.29 5.95 -24.25
CA LEU A 283 -4.36 6.91 -23.93
C LEU A 283 -3.87 8.01 -22.97
N ASP A 284 -4.63 8.28 -21.89
CA ASP A 284 -4.26 9.22 -20.83
C ASP A 284 -3.47 8.57 -19.69
N GLY A 285 -2.87 7.40 -19.94
CA GLY A 285 -2.12 6.63 -18.95
C GLY A 285 -0.97 7.45 -18.37
N ARG A 286 -0.96 7.56 -17.04
CA ARG A 286 0.07 8.27 -16.28
C ARG A 286 0.69 7.32 -15.26
N LEU A 287 1.94 7.56 -14.95
CA LEU A 287 2.64 6.88 -13.87
C LEU A 287 3.47 7.90 -13.08
N VAL A 288 3.79 7.55 -11.85
CA VAL A 288 4.67 8.35 -10.99
C VAL A 288 6.01 7.66 -10.90
N GLY A 289 7.10 8.40 -11.12
CA GLY A 289 8.42 7.79 -11.07
C GLY A 289 9.54 8.67 -11.62
N SER A 290 10.68 8.07 -11.90
CA SER A 290 11.83 8.73 -12.55
C SER A 290 11.71 8.62 -14.07
N ARG A 291 11.35 9.72 -14.74
CA ARG A 291 11.29 9.79 -16.21
C ARG A 291 12.59 9.32 -16.85
N LYS A 292 13.72 9.77 -16.32
CA LYS A 292 15.03 9.41 -16.83
C LYS A 292 15.32 7.93 -16.73
N ALA A 293 14.95 7.30 -15.61
CA ALA A 293 15.17 5.88 -15.38
C ALA A 293 14.31 5.02 -16.32
N LEU A 294 13.04 5.31 -16.41
CA LEU A 294 12.11 4.58 -17.29
C LEU A 294 12.44 4.75 -18.77
N PHE A 295 12.83 5.95 -19.17
CA PHE A 295 13.37 6.20 -20.51
C PHE A 295 14.58 5.33 -20.79
N GLY A 296 15.57 5.31 -19.87
CA GLY A 296 16.78 4.47 -19.99
C GLY A 296 16.44 2.98 -20.07
N ALA A 297 15.47 2.51 -19.29
CA ALA A 297 15.01 1.12 -19.35
C ALA A 297 14.40 0.75 -20.70
N LEU A 298 13.54 1.61 -21.27
CA LEU A 298 12.96 1.40 -22.61
C LEU A 298 14.05 1.41 -23.70
N VAL A 299 15.00 2.33 -23.62
CA VAL A 299 16.13 2.38 -24.56
C VAL A 299 16.98 1.12 -24.45
N ASN A 300 17.24 0.60 -23.24
CA ASN A 300 17.96 -0.66 -23.06
C ASN A 300 17.25 -1.85 -23.70
N LEU A 301 15.91 -1.91 -23.61
CA LEU A 301 15.13 -2.96 -24.29
C LEU A 301 15.19 -2.81 -25.81
N LEU A 302 15.09 -1.58 -26.33
CA LEU A 302 15.16 -1.28 -27.76
C LEU A 302 16.56 -1.52 -28.33
N GLU A 303 17.63 -1.15 -27.63
CA GLU A 303 19.01 -1.45 -28.03
C GLU A 303 19.26 -2.97 -28.08
N ASN A 304 18.71 -3.71 -27.10
CA ASN A 304 18.82 -5.16 -27.10
C ASN A 304 18.09 -5.81 -28.28
N ALA A 305 16.89 -5.32 -28.62
CA ALA A 305 16.12 -5.74 -29.77
C ALA A 305 16.88 -5.42 -31.09
N LEU A 306 17.42 -4.19 -31.23
CA LEU A 306 18.16 -3.77 -32.40
C LEU A 306 19.40 -4.64 -32.64
N GLN A 307 20.12 -4.97 -31.57
CA GLN A 307 21.31 -5.84 -31.67
C GLN A 307 20.97 -7.29 -32.02
N ALA A 308 19.73 -7.75 -31.74
CA ALA A 308 19.29 -9.10 -32.07
C ALA A 308 18.65 -9.21 -33.46
N THR A 309 18.14 -8.10 -33.99
CA THR A 309 17.41 -8.07 -35.24
C THR A 309 18.35 -8.00 -36.44
N PRO A 310 18.24 -8.90 -37.44
CA PRO A 310 19.01 -8.82 -38.68
C PRO A 310 18.57 -7.61 -39.51
N ALA A 311 19.39 -7.21 -40.46
CA ALA A 311 19.04 -6.23 -41.48
C ALA A 311 17.73 -6.66 -42.22
N ALA A 312 16.85 -5.71 -42.51
CA ALA A 312 15.49 -5.92 -43.01
C ALA A 312 14.53 -6.68 -42.05
N GLY A 313 14.93 -6.86 -40.79
CA GLY A 313 14.00 -7.31 -39.73
C GLY A 313 13.10 -6.19 -39.24
N LYS A 314 12.24 -6.53 -38.27
CA LYS A 314 11.26 -5.59 -37.73
C LYS A 314 11.35 -5.50 -36.22
N ILE A 315 11.18 -4.28 -35.69
CA ILE A 315 11.04 -4.01 -34.26
C ILE A 315 9.74 -3.24 -34.04
N CYS A 316 8.95 -3.68 -33.07
CA CYS A 316 7.71 -3.02 -32.68
C CYS A 316 7.85 -2.55 -31.22
N LEU A 317 7.66 -1.26 -31.00
CA LEU A 317 7.51 -0.66 -29.68
C LEU A 317 6.03 -0.41 -29.42
N GLY A 318 5.46 -1.04 -28.41
CA GLY A 318 4.05 -0.92 -28.05
C GLY A 318 3.88 -0.29 -26.69
N GLY A 319 2.84 0.52 -26.52
CA GLY A 319 2.35 1.01 -25.25
C GLY A 319 0.86 0.74 -25.11
N ASN A 320 0.41 0.25 -23.96
CA ASN A 320 -1.00 0.00 -23.68
C ASN A 320 -1.35 0.35 -22.24
N PHE A 321 -2.51 0.98 -22.05
CA PHE A 321 -3.07 1.31 -20.75
C PHE A 321 -4.33 0.51 -20.47
N SER A 322 -4.40 -0.19 -19.35
CA SER A 322 -5.53 -1.03 -18.94
C SER A 322 -6.29 -0.51 -17.71
N GLY A 323 -6.19 0.80 -17.39
CA GLY A 323 -6.82 1.41 -16.22
C GLY A 323 -6.01 1.27 -14.93
N GLU A 324 -5.53 0.08 -14.60
CA GLU A 324 -4.71 -0.17 -13.41
C GLU A 324 -3.22 -0.30 -13.70
N SER A 325 -2.86 -0.64 -14.93
CA SER A 325 -1.48 -0.88 -15.33
C SER A 325 -1.15 -0.31 -16.70
N LEU A 326 0.09 0.11 -16.84
CA LEU A 326 0.73 0.50 -18.10
C LEU A 326 1.65 -0.63 -18.54
N ARG A 327 1.53 -1.01 -19.81
CA ARG A 327 2.36 -2.02 -20.44
C ARG A 327 3.16 -1.41 -21.58
N PHE A 328 4.47 -1.53 -21.53
CA PHE A 328 5.36 -1.21 -22.62
C PHE A 328 5.93 -2.51 -23.18
N SER A 329 5.78 -2.75 -24.47
CA SER A 329 6.30 -3.95 -25.12
C SER A 329 7.33 -3.60 -26.19
N VAL A 330 8.40 -4.37 -26.24
CA VAL A 330 9.41 -4.31 -27.29
C VAL A 330 9.52 -5.68 -27.93
N ARG A 331 9.09 -5.80 -29.16
CA ARG A 331 9.10 -7.05 -29.94
C ARG A 331 10.08 -6.93 -31.08
N ASP A 332 10.93 -7.94 -31.26
CA ASP A 332 11.86 -8.08 -32.38
C ASP A 332 11.55 -9.32 -33.22
N THR A 333 12.14 -9.36 -34.43
CA THR A 333 12.12 -10.53 -35.33
C THR A 333 13.49 -11.22 -35.42
N GLY A 334 14.25 -11.16 -34.33
CA GLY A 334 15.54 -11.82 -34.20
C GLY A 334 15.43 -13.34 -33.98
N PRO A 335 16.52 -13.99 -33.55
CA PRO A 335 16.57 -15.45 -33.36
C PRO A 335 15.78 -15.93 -32.15
N GLY A 336 15.17 -15.03 -31.36
CA GLY A 336 14.47 -15.34 -30.12
C GLY A 336 15.39 -15.74 -28.98
N ILE A 337 14.78 -16.19 -27.88
CA ILE A 337 15.48 -16.57 -26.64
C ILE A 337 15.13 -18.02 -26.32
N PRO A 338 16.14 -18.93 -26.33
CA PRO A 338 15.94 -20.32 -25.93
C PRO A 338 15.35 -20.45 -24.53
N PRO A 339 14.42 -21.38 -24.26
CA PRO A 339 13.77 -21.52 -22.96
C PRO A 339 14.74 -21.63 -21.78
N GLU A 340 15.84 -22.35 -21.97
CA GLU A 340 16.88 -22.58 -20.93
C GLU A 340 17.68 -21.33 -20.56
N LYS A 341 17.56 -20.26 -21.34
CA LYS A 341 18.25 -18.97 -21.10
C LYS A 341 17.33 -17.90 -20.54
N ARG A 342 16.00 -18.09 -20.60
CA ARG A 342 15.03 -17.05 -20.25
C ARG A 342 15.14 -16.53 -18.80
N ASP A 343 15.41 -17.42 -17.87
CA ASP A 343 15.58 -17.05 -16.46
C ASP A 343 16.91 -16.31 -16.21
N ARG A 344 17.92 -16.60 -17.02
CA ARG A 344 19.28 -16.07 -16.83
C ARG A 344 19.55 -14.75 -17.52
N ILE A 345 18.78 -14.37 -18.52
CA ILE A 345 19.04 -13.12 -19.28
C ILE A 345 18.91 -11.85 -18.46
N PHE A 346 18.23 -11.93 -17.31
CA PHE A 346 18.12 -10.84 -16.35
C PHE A 346 19.20 -10.87 -15.26
N GLU A 347 20.02 -11.93 -15.22
CA GLU A 347 21.17 -11.97 -14.32
C GLU A 347 22.18 -10.89 -14.75
N PRO A 348 22.71 -10.08 -13.82
CA PRO A 348 23.71 -9.09 -14.13
C PRO A 348 24.92 -9.74 -14.81
N PHE A 349 25.46 -9.07 -15.83
CA PHE A 349 26.61 -9.50 -16.62
C PHE A 349 26.43 -10.77 -17.46
N TYR A 350 25.25 -11.39 -17.44
CA TYR A 350 24.95 -12.49 -18.32
C TYR A 350 24.76 -11.98 -19.76
N THR A 351 25.60 -12.46 -20.66
CA THR A 351 25.52 -12.11 -22.09
C THR A 351 25.92 -13.28 -22.97
N THR A 352 25.20 -13.47 -24.05
CA THR A 352 25.54 -14.41 -25.14
C THR A 352 26.27 -13.70 -26.28
N LYS A 353 26.44 -12.38 -26.19
CA LYS A 353 27.06 -11.53 -27.24
C LYS A 353 28.49 -11.18 -26.85
N GLY A 354 29.42 -11.35 -27.79
CA GLY A 354 30.85 -11.04 -27.52
C GLY A 354 31.17 -9.59 -27.18
N GLN A 355 30.21 -8.68 -27.40
CA GLN A 355 30.38 -7.24 -27.16
C GLN A 355 29.32 -6.66 -26.20
N GLY A 356 28.43 -7.47 -25.61
CA GLY A 356 27.42 -7.03 -24.67
C GLY A 356 27.95 -6.87 -23.25
N THR A 357 27.43 -5.90 -22.49
CA THR A 357 27.79 -5.71 -21.07
C THR A 357 27.07 -6.70 -20.18
N GLY A 358 25.91 -7.22 -20.63
CA GLY A 358 25.01 -8.04 -19.82
C GLY A 358 24.33 -7.29 -18.68
N LEU A 359 24.41 -5.96 -18.65
CA LEU A 359 23.80 -5.12 -17.62
C LEU A 359 22.46 -4.52 -18.06
N GLY A 360 22.25 -4.29 -19.36
CA GLY A 360 21.08 -3.53 -19.84
C GLY A 360 19.74 -4.12 -19.40
N LEU A 361 19.54 -5.46 -19.51
CA LEU A 361 18.30 -6.13 -19.07
C LEU A 361 18.19 -6.16 -17.55
N ALA A 362 19.28 -6.34 -16.83
CA ALA A 362 19.29 -6.29 -15.36
C ALA A 362 18.92 -4.90 -14.83
N ILE A 363 19.47 -3.84 -15.46
CA ILE A 363 19.13 -2.45 -15.16
C ILE A 363 17.64 -2.19 -15.46
N ALA A 364 17.16 -2.56 -16.65
CA ALA A 364 15.77 -2.37 -17.01
C ALA A 364 14.80 -3.07 -16.02
N LEU A 365 15.10 -4.31 -15.63
CA LEU A 365 14.31 -5.02 -14.61
C LEU A 365 14.40 -4.34 -13.25
N GLY A 366 15.59 -3.85 -12.84
CA GLY A 366 15.75 -3.08 -11.60
C GLY A 366 14.91 -1.82 -11.58
N VAL A 367 14.88 -1.07 -12.69
CA VAL A 367 14.03 0.11 -12.88
C VAL A 367 12.55 -0.26 -12.76
N ALA A 368 12.09 -1.29 -13.47
CA ALA A 368 10.70 -1.71 -13.42
C ALA A 368 10.29 -2.08 -11.98
N ARG A 369 11.12 -2.86 -11.26
CA ARG A 369 10.88 -3.24 -9.86
C ARG A 369 10.86 -2.05 -8.91
N ALA A 370 11.77 -1.08 -9.08
CA ALA A 370 11.78 0.14 -8.31
C ALA A 370 10.48 0.95 -8.48
N HIS A 371 9.82 0.84 -9.64
CA HIS A 371 8.53 1.46 -9.94
C HIS A 371 7.33 0.52 -9.68
N GLY A 372 7.50 -0.52 -8.86
CA GLY A 372 6.43 -1.45 -8.48
C GLY A 372 5.97 -2.40 -9.60
N GLY A 373 6.75 -2.49 -10.69
CA GLY A 373 6.43 -3.31 -11.86
C GLY A 373 7.36 -4.50 -12.08
N THR A 374 7.28 -5.09 -13.26
CA THR A 374 8.13 -6.22 -13.69
C THR A 374 8.43 -6.15 -15.19
N ILE A 375 9.43 -6.93 -15.62
CA ILE A 375 9.67 -7.21 -17.04
C ILE A 375 9.63 -8.72 -17.26
N GLU A 376 8.86 -9.13 -18.24
CA GLU A 376 8.67 -10.51 -18.62
C GLU A 376 8.92 -10.73 -20.11
N ILE A 377 9.26 -11.97 -20.48
CA ILE A 377 9.34 -12.38 -21.88
C ILE A 377 8.00 -12.99 -22.24
N SER A 378 7.35 -12.47 -23.28
CA SER A 378 6.09 -13.03 -23.79
C SER A 378 6.32 -14.45 -24.34
N PRO A 379 5.62 -15.46 -23.82
CA PRO A 379 5.77 -16.84 -24.29
C PRO A 379 5.14 -17.10 -25.66
N SER A 380 4.30 -16.20 -26.16
CA SER A 380 3.46 -16.39 -27.33
C SER A 380 4.16 -16.04 -28.66
N VAL A 381 5.39 -15.57 -28.65
CA VAL A 381 6.11 -15.16 -29.86
C VAL A 381 6.80 -16.37 -30.48
N VAL A 382 6.44 -16.69 -31.71
CA VAL A 382 7.00 -17.84 -32.48
C VAL A 382 8.32 -17.44 -33.14
N ASP A 383 8.43 -16.21 -33.66
CA ASP A 383 9.62 -15.67 -34.31
C ASP A 383 10.07 -14.40 -33.57
N GLY A 384 11.30 -14.41 -33.05
CA GLY A 384 11.89 -13.30 -32.29
C GLY A 384 11.69 -13.38 -30.78
N ALA A 385 11.79 -12.24 -30.13
CA ALA A 385 11.50 -12.07 -28.70
C ALA A 385 10.59 -10.87 -28.46
N GLU A 386 9.80 -10.92 -27.40
CA GLU A 386 9.01 -9.79 -26.93
C GLU A 386 9.21 -9.63 -25.44
N PHE A 387 9.73 -8.47 -25.04
CA PHE A 387 9.84 -8.05 -23.66
C PHE A 387 8.65 -7.16 -23.31
N VAL A 388 7.98 -7.45 -22.20
CA VAL A 388 6.85 -6.68 -21.71
C VAL A 388 7.18 -6.13 -20.34
N MET A 389 7.32 -4.81 -20.23
CA MET A 389 7.43 -4.09 -18.97
C MET A 389 6.03 -3.70 -18.51
N THR A 390 5.62 -4.16 -17.34
CA THR A 390 4.34 -3.82 -16.73
C THR A 390 4.60 -2.96 -15.50
N LEU A 391 3.96 -1.79 -15.45
CA LEU A 391 4.09 -0.81 -14.36
C LEU A 391 2.70 -0.49 -13.81
N PRO A 392 2.55 -0.22 -12.49
CA PRO A 392 1.29 0.27 -11.96
C PRO A 392 0.99 1.65 -12.55
N ALA A 393 -0.24 1.88 -12.94
CA ALA A 393 -0.69 3.19 -13.34
C ALA A 393 -0.78 4.08 -12.09
N GLY A 394 -0.22 5.28 -12.16
CA GLY A 394 -0.45 6.30 -11.15
C GLY A 394 -1.89 6.75 -11.28
N VAL A 395 -2.70 6.51 -10.25
CA VAL A 395 -4.01 7.12 -10.15
C VAL A 395 -3.76 8.62 -10.02
N ALA A 396 -4.02 9.38 -11.09
CA ALA A 396 -4.28 10.79 -10.90
C ALA A 396 -5.50 10.84 -9.97
N THR A 397 -5.30 11.28 -8.74
CA THR A 397 -6.37 11.71 -7.86
C THR A 397 -7.10 12.84 -8.57
N THR A 398 -8.08 12.50 -9.38
CA THR A 398 -9.00 13.42 -9.97
C THR A 398 -10.39 12.96 -9.57
N GLU A 399 -11.07 13.87 -8.89
CA GLU A 399 -12.49 13.83 -8.54
C GLU A 399 -12.84 13.02 -7.29
N VAL A 400 -12.65 13.70 -6.16
CA VAL A 400 -13.67 13.68 -5.11
C VAL A 400 -14.95 14.21 -5.77
N ASP A 401 -15.88 13.31 -6.05
CA ASP A 401 -17.25 13.66 -6.43
C ASP A 401 -17.81 14.69 -5.44
N GLN A 402 -18.34 15.77 -6.01
CA GLN A 402 -19.11 16.80 -5.33
C GLN A 402 -20.43 16.25 -4.78
#